data_6597f733193aff33f6e4b036411103c1
#
_entry.id   6597f733193aff33f6e4b036411103c1
#
_cell.length_a   1.000
_cell.length_b   1.000
_cell.length_c   1.000
_cell.angle_alpha   90.00
_cell.angle_beta   90.00
_cell.angle_gamma   90.00
#
_symmetry.space_group_name_H-M   'P 1'
#
loop_
_entity.id
_entity.type
_entity.pdbx_description
1 polymer ?
#
loop_
_entity_poly.entity_id
_entity_poly.type
_entity_poly.pdbx_seq_one_letter_code
_entity_poly.pdbx_strand_id
1 'polypeptide(L)'
;VPPKEKIAGKSLRILLLDLYDSIIKHELLAKKEADELAGHYITLYSELGGIKSRNDIIKDFIIVASASLKKLDIIVSNDNKSMLSEKARKAYKIANNIKKLPEPNFIPYKDFRRWFF
;
A
#
# COMPACT_ATOMS: atom_id res chain seq x y z
N VAL A 1 6.44 -0.56 21.34
CA VAL A 1 6.62 -2.01 21.32
C VAL A 1 7.16 -2.43 19.95
N PRO A 2 8.30 -3.13 19.93
CA PRO A 2 8.83 -3.61 18.66
C PRO A 2 7.84 -4.53 17.94
N PRO A 3 7.74 -4.44 16.62
CA PRO A 3 6.85 -5.30 15.85
C PRO A 3 7.08 -6.80 16.05
N LYS A 4 8.29 -7.20 16.43
CA LYS A 4 8.58 -8.61 16.73
C LYS A 4 7.70 -9.17 17.83
N GLU A 5 7.42 -8.38 18.86
CA GLU A 5 6.55 -8.83 19.95
C GLU A 5 5.10 -9.03 19.47
N LYS A 6 4.67 -8.19 18.54
CA LYS A 6 3.34 -8.36 17.93
C LYS A 6 3.28 -9.60 17.06
N ILE A 7 4.37 -9.93 16.37
CA ILE A 7 4.42 -11.11 15.52
C ILE A 7 4.37 -12.39 16.35
N ALA A 8 5.03 -12.40 17.49
CA ALA A 8 5.05 -13.58 18.36
C ALA A 8 3.65 -14.02 18.78
N GLY A 9 2.72 -13.09 18.92
CA GLY A 9 1.36 -13.37 19.33
C GLY A 9 0.34 -13.43 18.21
N LYS A 10 0.73 -13.11 16.97
CA LYS A 10 -0.20 -13.12 15.86
C LYS A 10 0.52 -13.16 14.52
N SER A 11 -0.12 -13.78 13.54
CA SER A 11 0.40 -13.85 12.19
C SER A 11 0.16 -12.53 11.47
N LEU A 12 1.21 -11.93 10.93
CA LEU A 12 1.11 -10.70 10.13
C LEU A 12 1.19 -11.03 8.64
N ARG A 13 0.37 -10.33 7.86
CA ARG A 13 0.37 -10.44 6.41
C ARG A 13 1.12 -9.25 5.84
N ILE A 14 2.30 -9.49 5.31
CA ILE A 14 3.23 -8.45 4.89
C ILE A 14 3.45 -8.50 3.39
N LEU A 15 3.44 -7.33 2.75
CA LEU A 15 3.81 -7.16 1.36
C LEU A 15 5.18 -6.49 1.32
N LEU A 16 6.20 -7.22 0.86
CA LEU A 16 7.57 -6.72 0.76
C LEU A 16 7.91 -6.50 -0.71
N LEU A 17 7.76 -5.27 -1.16
CA LEU A 17 7.80 -4.94 -2.58
C LEU A 17 9.17 -5.19 -3.24
N ASP A 18 10.24 -4.90 -2.52
CA ASP A 18 11.58 -5.03 -3.10
C ASP A 18 11.97 -6.49 -3.41
N LEU A 19 11.42 -7.45 -2.63
CA LEU A 19 11.76 -8.86 -2.81
C LEU A 19 10.79 -9.60 -3.71
N TYR A 20 9.52 -9.20 -3.72
CA TYR A 20 8.48 -9.95 -4.41
C TYR A 20 7.82 -9.18 -5.55
N ASP A 21 8.46 -8.12 -6.03
CA ASP A 21 7.85 -7.24 -7.02
C ASP A 21 7.27 -7.97 -8.23
N SER A 22 8.05 -8.86 -8.85
CA SER A 22 7.59 -9.58 -10.04
C SER A 22 6.45 -10.55 -9.75
N ILE A 23 6.52 -11.26 -8.64
CA ILE A 23 5.50 -12.23 -8.24
C ILE A 23 4.20 -11.50 -7.90
N ILE A 24 4.31 -10.44 -7.14
CA ILE A 24 3.15 -9.65 -6.69
C ILE A 24 2.41 -9.04 -7.87
N LYS A 25 3.13 -8.54 -8.87
CA LYS A 25 2.49 -7.97 -10.05
C LYS A 25 1.59 -8.97 -10.75
N HIS A 26 2.02 -10.21 -10.88
CA HIS A 26 1.20 -11.24 -11.52
C HIS A 26 -0.08 -11.53 -10.75
N GLU A 27 0.01 -11.63 -9.43
CA GLU A 27 -1.15 -11.99 -8.62
C GLU A 27 -2.07 -10.82 -8.31
N LEU A 28 -1.49 -9.66 -7.98
CA LEU A 28 -2.28 -8.54 -7.47
C LEU A 28 -2.85 -7.65 -8.55
N LEU A 29 -2.14 -7.46 -9.68
CA LEU A 29 -2.58 -6.53 -10.71
C LEU A 29 -3.68 -7.08 -11.61
N ALA A 30 -4.01 -8.35 -11.51
CA ALA A 30 -5.03 -8.98 -12.35
C ALA A 30 -6.47 -8.76 -11.88
N LYS A 31 -6.67 -8.10 -10.75
CA LYS A 31 -8.00 -7.98 -10.15
C LYS A 31 -8.70 -6.68 -10.53
N LYS A 32 -9.92 -6.82 -11.04
CA LYS A 32 -10.74 -5.67 -11.44
C LYS A 32 -11.05 -4.75 -10.26
N GLU A 33 -11.32 -5.33 -9.09
CA GLU A 33 -11.61 -4.54 -7.89
C GLU A 33 -10.43 -3.68 -7.49
N ALA A 34 -9.20 -4.18 -7.68
CA ALA A 34 -8.00 -3.40 -7.40
C ALA A 34 -7.89 -2.20 -8.35
N ASP A 35 -8.21 -2.40 -9.62
CA ASP A 35 -8.20 -1.30 -10.59
C ASP A 35 -9.24 -0.23 -10.21
N GLU A 36 -10.41 -0.63 -9.80
CA GLU A 36 -11.45 0.30 -9.40
C GLU A 36 -11.07 1.09 -8.15
N LEU A 37 -10.54 0.41 -7.15
CA LEU A 37 -10.09 1.08 -5.92
C LEU A 37 -8.93 2.02 -6.19
N ALA A 38 -7.97 1.60 -7.02
CA ALA A 38 -6.87 2.46 -7.43
C ALA A 38 -7.37 3.71 -8.15
N GLY A 39 -8.43 3.58 -8.97
CA GLY A 39 -9.08 4.72 -9.61
C GLY A 39 -9.63 5.72 -8.60
N HIS A 40 -10.23 5.24 -7.53
CA HIS A 40 -10.68 6.11 -6.44
C HIS A 40 -9.51 6.81 -5.76
N TYR A 41 -8.42 6.10 -5.51
CA TYR A 41 -7.22 6.70 -4.94
C TYR A 41 -6.69 7.83 -5.84
N ILE A 42 -6.65 7.60 -7.15
CA ILE A 42 -6.16 8.61 -8.10
C ILE A 42 -7.02 9.86 -8.07
N THR A 43 -8.33 9.68 -8.08
CA THR A 43 -9.26 10.81 -8.03
C THR A 43 -9.04 11.64 -6.76
N LEU A 44 -8.98 10.98 -5.61
CA LEU A 44 -8.76 11.66 -4.33
C LEU A 44 -7.37 12.31 -4.26
N TYR A 45 -6.35 11.60 -4.75
CA TYR A 45 -5.01 12.14 -4.79
C TYR A 45 -4.94 13.44 -5.59
N SER A 46 -5.59 13.47 -6.75
CA SER A 46 -5.65 14.68 -7.58
C SER A 46 -6.41 15.80 -6.89
N GLU A 47 -7.53 15.49 -6.27
CA GLU A 47 -8.34 16.47 -5.53
C GLU A 47 -7.57 17.05 -4.34
N LEU A 48 -6.71 16.27 -3.71
CA LEU A 48 -5.88 16.72 -2.61
C LEU A 48 -4.66 17.53 -3.08
N GLY A 49 -4.49 17.71 -4.38
CA GLY A 49 -3.39 18.47 -4.94
C GLY A 49 -2.17 17.64 -5.30
N GLY A 50 -2.33 16.35 -5.49
CA GLY A 50 -1.25 15.48 -5.95
C GLY A 50 -0.77 15.89 -7.33
N ILE A 51 0.55 15.92 -7.52
CA ILE A 51 1.15 16.46 -8.73
C ILE A 51 1.55 15.42 -9.78
N LYS A 52 1.67 14.16 -9.41
CA LYS A 52 2.07 13.12 -10.35
C LYS A 52 0.91 12.73 -11.25
N SER A 53 1.24 12.39 -12.51
CA SER A 53 0.23 11.97 -13.46
C SER A 53 -0.26 10.55 -13.15
N ARG A 54 -1.41 10.21 -13.71
CA ARG A 54 -1.97 8.87 -13.58
C ARG A 54 -0.97 7.79 -14.01
N ASN A 55 -0.29 8.01 -15.14
CA ASN A 55 0.66 7.02 -15.66
C ASN A 55 1.82 6.77 -14.71
N ASP A 56 2.21 7.77 -13.93
CA ASP A 56 3.33 7.67 -12.99
C ASP A 56 2.97 6.93 -11.71
N ILE A 57 1.71 6.98 -11.28
CA ILE A 57 1.33 6.47 -9.97
C ILE A 57 0.40 5.26 -10.00
N ILE A 58 -0.18 4.94 -11.17
CA ILE A 58 -1.23 3.91 -11.22
C ILE A 58 -0.76 2.55 -10.72
N LYS A 59 0.46 2.16 -11.06
CA LYS A 59 0.99 0.86 -10.63
C LYS A 59 1.13 0.78 -9.11
N ASP A 60 1.65 1.84 -8.50
CA ASP A 60 1.79 1.90 -7.06
C ASP A 60 0.42 1.86 -6.37
N PHE A 61 -0.53 2.59 -6.93
CA PHE A 61 -1.87 2.64 -6.36
C PHE A 61 -2.61 1.31 -6.49
N ILE A 62 -2.40 0.59 -7.59
CA ILE A 62 -2.96 -0.75 -7.75
C ILE A 62 -2.38 -1.71 -6.71
N ILE A 63 -1.08 -1.59 -6.42
CA ILE A 63 -0.45 -2.41 -5.39
C ILE A 63 -1.09 -2.15 -4.02
N VAL A 64 -1.26 -0.88 -3.65
CA VAL A 64 -1.90 -0.53 -2.38
C VAL A 64 -3.35 -1.00 -2.35
N ALA A 65 -4.08 -0.82 -3.45
CA ALA A 65 -5.46 -1.27 -3.55
C ALA A 65 -5.57 -2.79 -3.37
N SER A 66 -4.68 -3.53 -4.03
CA SER A 66 -4.66 -4.98 -3.91
C SER A 66 -4.34 -5.44 -2.49
N ALA A 67 -3.37 -4.78 -1.85
CA ALA A 67 -3.02 -5.07 -0.46
C ALA A 67 -4.20 -4.81 0.47
N SER A 68 -4.93 -3.72 0.25
CA SER A 68 -6.11 -3.38 1.05
C SER A 68 -7.22 -4.41 0.87
N LEU A 69 -7.50 -4.81 -0.38
CA LEU A 69 -8.53 -5.81 -0.66
C LEU A 69 -8.18 -7.18 -0.08
N LYS A 70 -6.90 -7.52 -0.08
CA LYS A 70 -6.43 -8.77 0.53
C LYS A 70 -6.21 -8.65 2.04
N LYS A 71 -6.46 -7.48 2.60
CA LYS A 71 -6.34 -7.22 4.04
C LYS A 71 -4.95 -7.51 4.58
N LEU A 72 -3.93 -7.09 3.82
CA LEU A 72 -2.55 -7.20 4.29
C LEU A 72 -2.28 -6.17 5.39
N ASP A 73 -1.45 -6.54 6.35
CA ASP A 73 -1.19 -5.68 7.51
C ASP A 73 -0.13 -4.62 7.24
N ILE A 74 0.88 -4.96 6.45
CA ILE A 74 2.06 -4.10 6.28
C ILE A 74 2.49 -4.10 4.81
N ILE A 75 2.80 -2.90 4.31
CA ILE A 75 3.49 -2.73 3.02
C ILE A 75 4.88 -2.15 3.33
N VAL A 76 5.92 -2.82 2.86
CA VAL A 76 7.30 -2.34 3.02
C VAL A 76 7.74 -1.71 1.70
N SER A 77 8.08 -0.44 1.72
CA SER A 77 8.49 0.29 0.52
C SER A 77 9.37 1.48 0.88
N ASN A 78 10.28 1.83 -0.01
CA ASN A 78 11.10 3.03 0.12
C ASN A 78 10.60 4.20 -0.73
N ASP A 79 9.47 4.05 -1.41
CA ASP A 79 8.98 5.09 -2.31
C ASP A 79 8.21 6.18 -1.55
N ASN A 80 8.94 7.21 -1.13
CA ASN A 80 8.36 8.35 -0.40
C ASN A 80 7.73 9.41 -1.32
N LYS A 81 7.99 9.33 -2.63
CA LYS A 81 7.55 10.39 -3.55
C LYS A 81 6.20 10.13 -4.18
N SER A 82 5.82 8.88 -4.32
CA SER A 82 4.51 8.54 -4.88
C SER A 82 3.69 7.68 -3.95
N MET A 83 4.05 6.42 -3.75
CA MET A 83 3.25 5.50 -2.93
C MET A 83 3.09 5.97 -1.49
N LEU A 84 4.17 6.49 -0.87
CA LEU A 84 4.17 6.89 0.53
C LEU A 84 4.03 8.40 0.72
N SER A 85 3.74 9.16 -0.34
CA SER A 85 3.55 10.60 -0.21
C SER A 85 2.36 10.89 0.69
N GLU A 86 2.37 12.05 1.34
CA GLU A 86 1.30 12.43 2.25
C GLU A 86 -0.07 12.44 1.58
N LYS A 87 -0.14 13.00 0.38
CA LYS A 87 -1.40 13.08 -0.36
C LYS A 87 -1.91 11.72 -0.80
N ALA A 88 -1.00 10.83 -1.21
CA ALA A 88 -1.36 9.46 -1.56
C ALA A 88 -1.89 8.71 -0.34
N ARG A 89 -1.23 8.83 0.81
CA ARG A 89 -1.67 8.17 2.04
C ARG A 89 -3.03 8.66 2.51
N LYS A 90 -3.29 9.96 2.38
CA LYS A 90 -4.62 10.49 2.67
C LYS A 90 -5.67 9.93 1.75
N ALA A 91 -5.35 9.81 0.46
CA ALA A 91 -6.26 9.22 -0.52
C ALA A 91 -6.59 7.77 -0.16
N TYR A 92 -5.60 6.97 0.22
CA TYR A 92 -5.85 5.58 0.63
C TYR A 92 -6.77 5.53 1.84
N LYS A 93 -6.49 6.36 2.82
CA LYS A 93 -7.26 6.38 4.06
C LYS A 93 -8.72 6.72 3.80
N ILE A 94 -8.97 7.73 3.01
CA ILE A 94 -10.34 8.17 2.70
C ILE A 94 -11.08 7.09 1.91
N ALA A 95 -10.48 6.59 0.83
CA ALA A 95 -11.13 5.61 -0.02
C ALA A 95 -11.36 4.29 0.72
N ASN A 96 -10.37 3.82 1.47
CA ASN A 96 -10.52 2.59 2.24
C ASN A 96 -11.59 2.72 3.31
N ASN A 97 -11.68 3.88 3.94
CA ASN A 97 -12.72 4.12 4.95
C ASN A 97 -14.11 4.05 4.32
N ILE A 98 -14.28 4.66 3.15
CA ILE A 98 -15.56 4.61 2.43
C ILE A 98 -15.94 3.18 2.07
N LYS A 99 -14.97 2.38 1.64
CA LYS A 99 -15.18 0.97 1.27
C LYS A 99 -15.16 0.02 2.46
N LYS A 100 -14.91 0.53 3.65
CA LYS A 100 -14.82 -0.29 4.88
C LYS A 100 -13.71 -1.33 4.79
N LEU A 101 -12.60 -0.94 4.19
CA LEU A 101 -11.41 -1.78 4.07
C LEU A 101 -10.35 -1.36 5.08
N PRO A 102 -9.58 -2.32 5.62
CA PRO A 102 -8.46 -1.96 6.48
C PRO A 102 -7.36 -1.30 5.66
N GLU A 103 -6.67 -0.35 6.26
CA GLU A 103 -5.53 0.30 5.64
C GLU A 103 -4.25 -0.38 6.11
N PRO A 104 -3.38 -0.86 5.20
CA PRO A 104 -2.10 -1.42 5.63
C PRO A 104 -1.19 -0.34 6.21
N ASN A 105 -0.31 -0.72 7.11
CA ASN A 105 0.72 0.17 7.62
C ASN A 105 1.87 0.20 6.64
N PHE A 106 2.44 1.37 6.42
CA PHE A 106 3.56 1.56 5.50
C PHE A 106 4.84 1.70 6.28
N ILE A 107 5.83 0.88 5.97
CA ILE A 107 7.11 0.85 6.68
C ILE A 107 8.25 0.97 5.68
N PRO A 108 9.22 1.91 5.89
CA PRO A 108 10.42 1.95 5.08
C PRO A 108 11.24 0.67 5.25
N TYR A 109 11.96 0.28 4.19
CA TYR A 109 12.73 -0.96 4.24
C TYR A 109 13.73 -1.01 5.39
N LYS A 110 14.40 0.11 5.68
CA LYS A 110 15.38 0.16 6.77
C LYS A 110 14.73 -0.11 8.13
N ASP A 111 13.53 0.37 8.36
CA ASP A 111 12.81 0.13 9.61
C ASP A 111 12.35 -1.32 9.70
N PHE A 112 11.84 -1.86 8.61
CA PHE A 112 11.48 -3.27 8.55
C PHE A 112 12.67 -4.16 8.90
N ARG A 113 13.81 -3.88 8.28
CA ARG A 113 15.04 -4.63 8.54
C ARG A 113 15.48 -4.54 9.99
N ARG A 114 15.41 -3.35 10.58
CA ARG A 114 15.79 -3.14 11.98
C ARG A 114 14.87 -3.90 12.93
N TRP A 115 13.57 -3.96 12.62
CA TRP A 115 12.57 -4.58 13.50
C TRP A 115 12.51 -6.10 13.37
N PHE A 116 12.84 -6.65 12.21
CA PHE A 116 12.63 -8.07 11.93
C PHE A 116 13.94 -8.85 11.70
N PHE A 117 15.03 -8.19 11.57
CA PHE A 117 16.35 -8.77 11.42
C PHE A 117 17.33 -8.11 12.39
#